data_5d2bcbd46caf5a47593dcecdd040f0cc
#
_entry.id   5d2bcbd46caf5a47593dcecdd040f0cc
#
_cell.length_a   1.000
_cell.length_b   1.000
_cell.length_c   1.000
_cell.angle_alpha   90.00
_cell.angle_beta   90.00
_cell.angle_gamma   90.00
#
_symmetry.space_group_name_H-M   'P 1'
#
loop_
_entity.id
_entity.type
_entity.pdbx_description
1 polymer ?
#
loop_
_entity_poly.entity_id
_entity_poly.type
_entity_poly.pdbx_seq_one_letter_code
_entity_poly.pdbx_strand_id
1 'polypeptide(L)'
;MADYTHLNLLETEDDAAKHGMGDTLEAHFPREALGCERTGVSLQRIKPGQRLFGHTHKTDEEIYVVVAGSGTALLGDDRQELRPMDAVRLAPETLRAFEAGPDGLELLAFGTHHDDDSVMAPDAWSQRGA
;
A
#
# COMPACT_ATOMS: atom_id res chain seq x y z
N MET A 1 0.34 -30.57 -15.82
CA MET A 1 0.00 -29.22 -16.29
C MET A 1 0.41 -28.19 -15.25
N ALA A 2 1.07 -27.11 -15.68
CA ALA A 2 1.44 -26.06 -14.73
C ALA A 2 0.21 -25.24 -14.31
N ASP A 3 0.17 -24.86 -13.05
CA ASP A 3 -0.88 -23.98 -12.52
C ASP A 3 -0.22 -22.63 -12.16
N TYR A 4 -0.38 -21.67 -13.04
CA TYR A 4 0.15 -20.33 -12.81
C TYR A 4 -0.70 -19.28 -13.53
N THR A 5 -0.58 -18.02 -13.10
CA THR A 5 -1.14 -16.88 -13.77
C THR A 5 -0.03 -15.86 -14.02
N HIS A 6 0.04 -15.32 -15.23
CA HIS A 6 0.99 -14.28 -15.60
C HIS A 6 0.23 -13.05 -16.08
N LEU A 7 0.50 -11.91 -15.47
CA LEU A 7 -0.04 -10.63 -15.91
C LEU A 7 0.95 -9.51 -15.57
N ASN A 8 0.76 -8.36 -16.17
CA ASN A 8 1.49 -7.15 -15.82
C ASN A 8 0.61 -6.31 -14.90
N LEU A 9 1.15 -5.88 -13.77
CA LEU A 9 0.38 -5.10 -12.78
C LEU A 9 -0.19 -3.81 -13.38
N LEU A 10 0.55 -3.16 -14.26
CA LEU A 10 0.13 -1.90 -14.89
C LEU A 10 -1.01 -2.08 -15.89
N GLU A 11 -1.27 -3.30 -16.34
CA GLU A 11 -2.37 -3.62 -17.24
C GLU A 11 -3.65 -4.02 -16.50
N THR A 12 -3.60 -4.09 -15.18
CA THR A 12 -4.77 -4.35 -14.34
C THR A 12 -5.52 -3.05 -14.07
N GLU A 13 -6.73 -3.16 -13.53
CA GLU A 13 -7.58 -2.00 -13.24
C GLU A 13 -6.92 -1.07 -12.22
N ASP A 14 -7.02 0.25 -12.45
CA ASP A 14 -6.65 1.27 -11.47
C ASP A 14 -7.83 1.48 -10.51
N ASP A 15 -7.74 0.87 -9.35
CA ASP A 15 -8.80 0.90 -8.35
C ASP A 15 -8.99 2.30 -7.74
N ALA A 16 -7.93 3.09 -7.66
CA ALA A 16 -8.01 4.45 -7.12
C ALA A 16 -8.86 5.36 -8.03
N ALA A 17 -8.64 5.30 -9.33
CA ALA A 17 -9.44 6.06 -10.29
C ALA A 17 -10.92 5.65 -10.23
N LYS A 18 -11.19 4.37 -10.09
CA LYS A 18 -12.54 3.82 -9.97
C LYS A 18 -13.29 4.37 -8.75
N HIS A 19 -12.59 4.66 -7.65
CA HIS A 19 -13.16 5.16 -6.41
C HIS A 19 -12.98 6.67 -6.22
N GLY A 20 -12.66 7.41 -7.29
CA GLY A 20 -12.53 8.86 -7.23
C GLY A 20 -11.25 9.36 -6.56
N MET A 21 -10.24 8.51 -6.42
CA MET A 21 -8.97 8.87 -5.77
C MET A 21 -7.82 9.07 -6.74
N GLY A 22 -8.11 9.21 -8.03
CA GLY A 22 -7.08 9.35 -9.05
C GLY A 22 -6.17 10.57 -8.91
N ASP A 23 -6.60 11.61 -8.20
CA ASP A 23 -5.74 12.77 -7.92
C ASP A 23 -4.70 12.48 -6.84
N THR A 24 -4.91 11.46 -6.04
CA THR A 24 -4.01 11.07 -4.95
C THR A 24 -3.03 9.98 -5.35
N LEU A 25 -3.52 8.94 -6.03
CA LEU A 25 -2.69 7.81 -6.38
C LEU A 25 -3.26 7.03 -7.58
N GLU A 26 -2.42 6.18 -8.12
CA GLU A 26 -2.79 5.04 -8.97
C GLU A 26 -2.62 3.79 -8.12
N ALA A 27 -3.60 2.89 -8.13
CA ALA A 27 -3.56 1.70 -7.29
C ALA A 27 -4.09 0.47 -8.03
N HIS A 28 -3.32 -0.61 -7.98
CA HIS A 28 -3.67 -1.89 -8.59
C HIS A 28 -3.69 -2.97 -7.52
N PHE A 29 -4.84 -3.65 -7.42
CA PHE A 29 -5.06 -4.75 -6.47
C PHE A 29 -5.44 -6.01 -7.24
N PRO A 30 -4.49 -6.68 -7.90
CA PRO A 30 -4.77 -7.75 -8.87
C PRO A 30 -4.95 -9.13 -8.25
N ARG A 31 -5.24 -9.24 -6.96
CA ARG A 31 -5.34 -10.52 -6.27
C ARG A 31 -6.29 -11.49 -6.97
N GLU A 32 -7.49 -11.05 -7.33
CA GLU A 32 -8.47 -11.88 -8.02
C GLU A 32 -8.00 -12.25 -9.42
N ALA A 33 -7.49 -11.28 -10.16
CA ALA A 33 -6.99 -11.52 -11.52
C ALA A 33 -5.83 -12.52 -11.54
N LEU A 34 -4.99 -12.50 -10.49
CA LEU A 34 -3.91 -13.48 -10.32
C LEU A 34 -4.40 -14.85 -9.87
N GLY A 35 -5.59 -14.93 -9.30
CA GLY A 35 -6.11 -16.18 -8.76
C GLY A 35 -5.45 -16.59 -7.44
N CYS A 36 -4.99 -15.63 -6.65
CA CYS A 36 -4.35 -15.91 -5.37
C CYS A 36 -5.34 -16.50 -4.38
N GLU A 37 -4.91 -17.49 -3.65
CA GLU A 37 -5.72 -18.15 -2.62
C GLU A 37 -5.35 -17.71 -1.20
N ARG A 38 -4.06 -17.46 -0.94
CA ARG A 38 -3.56 -17.20 0.41
C ARG A 38 -2.84 -15.88 0.56
N THR A 39 -2.36 -15.32 -0.53
CA THR A 39 -1.56 -14.10 -0.53
C THR A 39 -2.18 -13.06 -1.43
N GLY A 40 -1.67 -11.85 -1.34
CA GLY A 40 -2.06 -10.78 -2.24
C GLY A 40 -0.87 -9.88 -2.52
N VAL A 41 -0.97 -9.12 -3.60
CA VAL A 41 0.00 -8.10 -3.97
C VAL A 41 -0.76 -6.86 -4.44
N SER A 42 -0.20 -5.69 -4.19
CA SER A 42 -0.71 -4.45 -4.75
C SER A 42 0.45 -3.56 -5.19
N LEU A 43 0.17 -2.72 -6.17
CA LEU A 43 1.05 -1.63 -6.58
C LEU A 43 0.34 -0.32 -6.27
N GLN A 44 0.97 0.55 -5.51
CA GLN A 44 0.43 1.83 -5.11
C GLN A 44 1.42 2.92 -5.51
N ARG A 45 1.02 3.77 -6.43
CA ARG A 45 1.84 4.87 -6.97
C ARG A 45 1.26 6.18 -6.47
N ILE A 46 1.77 6.64 -5.33
CA ILE A 46 1.29 7.85 -4.66
C ILE A 46 1.89 9.07 -5.36
N LYS A 47 1.04 9.99 -5.76
CA LYS A 47 1.46 11.19 -6.49
C LYS A 47 2.24 12.15 -5.59
N PRO A 48 3.11 13.01 -6.18
CA PRO A 48 3.96 13.92 -5.41
C PRO A 48 3.19 14.69 -4.35
N GLY A 49 3.71 14.66 -3.11
CA GLY A 49 3.15 15.39 -1.98
C GLY A 49 1.84 14.87 -1.41
N GLN A 50 1.28 13.81 -1.96
CA GLN A 50 0.01 13.27 -1.49
C GLN A 50 0.19 12.32 -0.31
N ARG A 51 -0.84 12.27 0.55
CA ARG A 51 -0.93 11.38 1.71
C ARG A 51 -2.03 10.37 1.51
N LEU A 52 -1.80 9.15 1.98
CA LEU A 52 -2.85 8.16 2.13
C LEU A 52 -3.40 8.18 3.54
N PHE A 53 -4.66 7.78 3.70
CA PHE A 53 -5.21 7.50 5.01
C PHE A 53 -4.44 6.37 5.68
N GLY A 54 -4.34 6.42 7.00
CA GLY A 54 -3.79 5.32 7.75
C GLY A 54 -4.75 4.15 7.83
N HIS A 55 -4.21 2.97 8.10
CA HIS A 55 -5.02 1.80 8.39
C HIS A 55 -4.24 0.80 9.23
N THR A 56 -4.97 -0.13 9.79
CA THR A 56 -4.44 -1.32 10.46
C THR A 56 -5.07 -2.55 9.85
N HIS A 57 -4.55 -3.71 10.18
CA HIS A 57 -5.17 -4.99 9.86
C HIS A 57 -5.50 -5.74 11.14
N LYS A 58 -6.49 -6.62 11.08
CA LYS A 58 -6.85 -7.46 12.23
C LYS A 58 -5.92 -8.65 12.35
N THR A 59 -5.61 -9.33 11.24
CA THR A 59 -4.82 -10.56 11.22
C THR A 59 -3.73 -10.59 10.16
N ASP A 60 -3.81 -9.78 9.11
CA ASP A 60 -2.87 -9.84 7.99
C ASP A 60 -1.54 -9.17 8.30
N GLU A 61 -0.47 -9.91 8.04
CA GLU A 61 0.88 -9.37 8.01
C GLU A 61 1.18 -8.87 6.60
N GLU A 62 1.77 -7.68 6.50
CA GLU A 62 2.13 -7.08 5.22
C GLU A 62 3.60 -6.69 5.15
N ILE A 63 4.13 -6.69 3.91
CA ILE A 63 5.42 -6.12 3.60
C ILE A 63 5.20 -5.08 2.52
N TYR A 64 5.76 -3.87 2.73
CA TYR A 64 5.83 -2.83 1.71
C TYR A 64 7.27 -2.71 1.24
N VAL A 65 7.46 -2.62 -0.07
CA VAL A 65 8.78 -2.38 -0.69
C VAL A 65 8.68 -1.12 -1.52
N VAL A 66 9.60 -0.19 -1.29
CA VAL A 66 9.71 1.02 -2.12
C VAL A 66 10.40 0.64 -3.42
N VAL A 67 9.73 0.84 -4.55
CA VAL A 67 10.30 0.53 -5.87
C VAL A 67 10.80 1.77 -6.59
N ALA A 68 10.24 2.94 -6.29
CA ALA A 68 10.68 4.21 -6.87
C ALA A 68 10.24 5.39 -6.02
N GLY A 69 10.90 6.52 -6.17
CA GLY A 69 10.55 7.75 -5.47
C GLY A 69 11.04 7.78 -4.03
N SER A 70 10.39 8.59 -3.23
CA SER A 70 10.72 8.78 -1.81
C SER A 70 9.48 9.22 -1.05
N GLY A 71 9.56 9.15 0.27
CA GLY A 71 8.44 9.58 1.10
C GLY A 71 8.68 9.32 2.58
N THR A 72 7.60 9.43 3.33
CA THR A 72 7.59 9.20 4.77
C THR A 72 6.51 8.20 5.12
N ALA A 73 6.83 7.27 6.00
CA ALA A 73 5.86 6.35 6.57
C ALA A 73 5.60 6.71 8.03
N LEU A 74 4.31 6.68 8.42
CA LEU A 74 3.91 6.55 9.81
C LEU A 74 3.80 5.08 10.13
N LEU A 75 4.54 4.63 11.13
CA LEU A 75 4.58 3.22 11.56
C LEU A 75 4.33 3.20 13.07
N GLY A 76 3.06 2.99 13.46
CA GLY A 76 2.65 3.25 14.83
C GLY A 76 2.81 4.74 15.13
N ASP A 77 3.62 5.08 16.10
CA ASP A 77 3.94 6.48 16.44
C ASP A 77 5.26 6.96 15.84
N ASP A 78 5.97 6.09 15.13
CA ASP A 78 7.25 6.41 14.52
C ASP A 78 7.08 6.99 13.11
N ARG A 79 7.99 7.85 12.71
CA ARG A 79 8.12 8.33 11.33
C ARG A 79 9.39 7.78 10.75
N GLN A 80 9.29 7.22 9.55
CA GLN A 80 10.43 6.65 8.85
C GLN A 80 10.53 7.23 7.45
N GLU A 81 11.68 7.83 7.14
CA GLU A 81 11.98 8.25 5.77
C GLU A 81 12.21 7.01 4.90
N LEU A 82 11.65 7.05 3.69
CA LEU A 82 11.70 5.93 2.74
C LEU A 82 12.47 6.30 1.48
N ARG A 83 13.24 5.36 0.99
CA ARG A 83 13.98 5.46 -0.28
C ARG A 83 13.88 4.14 -1.04
N PRO A 84 14.23 4.11 -2.34
CA PRO A 84 14.12 2.88 -3.12
C PRO A 84 14.83 1.69 -2.47
N MET A 85 14.19 0.54 -2.56
CA MET A 85 14.61 -0.75 -2.01
C MET A 85 14.45 -0.91 -0.50
N ASP A 86 13.94 0.12 0.20
CA ASP A 86 13.54 -0.07 1.60
C ASP A 86 12.36 -1.04 1.67
N ALA A 87 12.40 -1.91 2.67
CA ALA A 87 11.32 -2.84 2.97
C ALA A 87 10.84 -2.63 4.40
N VAL A 88 9.52 -2.64 4.58
CA VAL A 88 8.90 -2.48 5.89
C VAL A 88 7.95 -3.66 6.12
N ARG A 89 8.20 -4.45 7.16
CA ARG A 89 7.27 -5.47 7.60
C ARG A 89 6.34 -4.89 8.66
N LEU A 90 5.07 -5.13 8.53
CA LEU A 90 4.06 -4.63 9.45
C LEU A 90 3.29 -5.79 10.07
N ALA A 91 3.34 -5.85 11.39
CA ALA A 91 2.43 -6.71 12.16
C ALA A 91 0.99 -6.21 11.98
N PRO A 92 -0.03 -7.07 12.11
CA PRO A 92 -1.40 -6.71 11.76
C PRO A 92 -1.88 -5.39 12.37
N GLU A 93 -1.83 -5.24 13.67
CA GLU A 93 -2.42 -4.08 14.35
C GLU A 93 -1.56 -2.82 14.36
N THR A 94 -0.39 -2.87 13.73
CA THR A 94 0.48 -1.69 13.62
C THR A 94 -0.13 -0.71 12.61
N LEU A 95 -0.37 0.52 13.05
CA LEU A 95 -0.81 1.58 12.16
C LEU A 95 0.23 1.83 11.07
N ARG A 96 -0.22 1.99 9.84
CA ARG A 96 0.61 2.41 8.71
C ARG A 96 -0.09 3.49 7.92
N ALA A 97 0.66 4.49 7.50
CA ALA A 97 0.23 5.52 6.57
C ALA A 97 1.46 6.04 5.82
N PHE A 98 1.25 6.49 4.58
CA PHE A 98 2.35 6.88 3.70
C PHE A 98 2.10 8.27 3.13
N GLU A 99 3.18 9.04 3.00
CA GLU A 99 3.18 10.32 2.32
C GLU A 99 4.27 10.31 1.26
N ALA A 100 3.92 10.69 0.03
CA ALA A 100 4.91 10.80 -1.04
C ALA A 100 5.72 12.07 -0.91
N GLY A 101 7.00 11.97 -1.23
CA GLY A 101 7.88 13.12 -1.40
C GLY A 101 7.65 13.82 -2.74
N PRO A 102 8.54 14.76 -3.12
CA PRO A 102 8.34 15.60 -4.31
C PRO A 102 8.36 14.84 -5.64
N ASP A 103 8.91 13.64 -5.66
CA ASP A 103 8.97 12.81 -6.88
C ASP A 103 7.94 11.68 -6.88
N GLY A 104 7.02 11.67 -5.92
CA GLY A 104 6.09 10.57 -5.73
C GLY A 104 6.70 9.41 -4.96
N LEU A 105 5.88 8.40 -4.68
CA LEU A 105 6.31 7.21 -3.95
C LEU A 105 5.60 6.01 -4.55
N GLU A 106 6.37 5.04 -5.05
CA GLU A 106 5.83 3.79 -5.57
C GLU A 106 6.13 2.64 -4.62
N LEU A 107 5.08 1.93 -4.23
CA LEU A 107 5.14 0.84 -3.28
C LEU A 107 4.57 -0.44 -3.89
N LEU A 108 5.28 -1.55 -3.69
CA LEU A 108 4.69 -2.87 -3.79
C LEU A 108 4.34 -3.32 -2.37
N ALA A 109 3.13 -3.81 -2.18
CA ALA A 109 2.71 -4.38 -0.91
C ALA A 109 2.26 -5.82 -1.14
N PHE A 110 2.64 -6.72 -0.25
CA PHE A 110 2.22 -8.11 -0.32
C PHE A 110 2.19 -8.73 1.07
N GLY A 111 1.44 -9.81 1.18
CA GLY A 111 1.27 -10.50 2.45
C GLY A 111 0.12 -11.49 2.42
N THR A 112 -0.30 -11.93 3.58
CA THR A 112 -1.51 -12.75 3.73
C THR A 112 -2.74 -11.91 3.40
N HIS A 113 -3.85 -12.58 3.14
CA HIS A 113 -5.09 -11.88 2.84
C HIS A 113 -6.28 -12.56 3.49
N HIS A 114 -7.10 -11.77 4.18
CA HIS A 114 -8.42 -12.15 4.67
C HIS A 114 -9.39 -11.03 4.32
N ASP A 115 -10.62 -11.39 3.95
CA ASP A 115 -11.63 -10.39 3.62
C ASP A 115 -11.97 -9.56 4.86
N ASP A 116 -12.29 -8.29 4.64
CA ASP A 116 -12.68 -7.33 5.70
C ASP A 116 -11.66 -7.21 6.84
N ASP A 117 -10.39 -7.41 6.55
CA ASP A 117 -9.32 -7.40 7.55
C ASP A 117 -8.83 -6.00 7.87
N SER A 118 -8.94 -5.04 6.97
CA SER A 118 -8.44 -3.69 7.18
C SER A 118 -9.40 -2.81 7.99
N VAL A 119 -8.83 -1.95 8.82
CA VAL A 119 -9.55 -0.95 9.61
C VAL A 119 -8.96 0.41 9.29
N MET A 120 -9.77 1.30 8.72
CA MET A 120 -9.30 2.63 8.32
C MET A 120 -9.08 3.55 9.50
N ALA A 121 -8.04 4.37 9.42
CA ALA A 121 -7.68 5.38 10.40
C ALA A 121 -7.47 6.73 9.68
N PRO A 122 -8.57 7.41 9.27
CA PRO A 122 -8.45 8.62 8.45
C PRO A 122 -7.76 9.79 9.16
N ASP A 123 -7.75 9.80 10.48
CA ASP A 123 -7.14 10.87 11.29
C ASP A 123 -5.70 10.58 11.70
N ALA A 124 -5.07 9.56 11.13
CA ALA A 124 -3.74 9.11 11.55
C ALA A 124 -2.70 10.23 11.55
N TRP A 125 -2.65 11.03 10.49
CA TRP A 125 -1.67 12.11 10.37
C TRP A 125 -1.95 13.26 11.35
N SER A 126 -3.18 13.70 11.46
CA SER A 126 -3.54 14.83 12.33
C SER A 126 -3.36 14.49 13.80
N GLN A 127 -3.68 13.26 14.21
CA GLN A 127 -3.49 12.81 15.59
C GLN A 127 -2.02 12.74 15.99
N ARG A 128 -1.09 12.76 15.05
CA ARG A 128 0.36 12.69 15.28
C ARG A 128 1.08 14.01 14.99
N GLY A 129 0.35 15.11 14.95
CA GLY A 129 0.91 16.44 14.74
C GLY A 129 1.43 16.69 13.32
N ALA A 130 0.84 16.06 12.34
CA ALA A 130 1.32 16.22 10.96
C ALA A 130 0.35 16.96 10.06
#